data_bc44aa4485d3cc8fe0ad5e74665e5798
#
_entry.id   bc44aa4485d3cc8fe0ad5e74665e5798
#
_cell.length_a   1.000
_cell.length_b   1.000
_cell.length_c   1.000
_cell.angle_alpha   90.00
_cell.angle_beta   90.00
_cell.angle_gamma   90.00
#
_symmetry.space_group_name_H-M   'P 1'
#
loop_
_entity.id
_entity.type
_entity.pdbx_description
1 polymer ?
#
loop_
_entity_poly.entity_id
_entity_poly.type
_entity_poly.pdbx_seq_one_letter_code
_entity_poly.pdbx_strand_id
1 'polypeptide(L)'
;MKSTPDSAAASVPDIAGNLQALQGLQAMGATLGESLQSLSGLSLPMPAVVELQNAYLKQSTELWNQTLQAKPPAPSDRRFAAPDWTSNPAAAYTAQMYLLNSRTLMQMADNLQGDEKARQRIRFAVQQWIDMAAPSNYLALNPEAQRKAIDTKGESIALGIKHLLDDVRQGHVSQTDERVFEIGRNVATTEGAIVFENELFQLIEYKPLTAKVFERPMLFVPPCINTFYILDLQPENSLIRYTVAQGHRVFVVSWRNADESIKTFTWERYIEDAAIRAIGLVQEISGSKQVNTLGFCVGGTILATALAVLAARGQKPAASMTLLTTLLDFSSTGVLDLFIDETMVQMREMTLGPKSPGGGSLLKGQELATTFSFLRPNDLVWNYVVGNYLKGETPPPFDLLYWNSDGTNLPGPMYCWYLRNTYLENNLVVPGKVTVCGERIDLGQIDTPAYIYASREDHIVPWDGAYRNTQVLKGKTRFVLGASGHIAGVINPPAKGKRSHWIGANTSLPTDAKDWFAKSKEHPGSWWTDWAAWLQSHAGKQIAAPKAPGNKQHKTIEAAPGRYVKQKAS
;
A
#
# COMPACT_ATOMS: atom_id res chain seq x y z
N MET A 1 55.29 28.08 25.96
CA MET A 1 54.65 27.79 24.66
C MET A 1 53.22 27.40 24.93
N LYS A 2 52.28 28.27 24.58
CA LYS A 2 50.83 28.07 24.80
C LYS A 2 50.29 27.38 23.57
N SER A 3 49.66 26.22 23.76
CA SER A 3 48.87 25.53 22.74
C SER A 3 47.45 26.08 22.75
N THR A 4 47.00 26.63 21.65
CA THR A 4 45.63 27.06 21.35
C THR A 4 44.72 25.85 21.10
N PRO A 5 43.45 25.90 21.53
CA PRO A 5 42.51 24.83 21.22
C PRO A 5 41.92 24.99 19.81
N ASP A 6 41.82 23.86 19.10
CA ASP A 6 41.18 23.73 17.83
C ASP A 6 39.71 24.13 17.89
N SER A 7 39.30 24.98 16.96
CA SER A 7 37.91 25.36 16.74
C SER A 7 37.20 24.27 15.99
N ALA A 8 36.29 23.56 16.64
CA ALA A 8 35.33 22.68 15.98
C ALA A 8 34.44 23.52 15.04
N ALA A 9 34.62 23.33 13.75
CA ALA A 9 33.74 23.87 12.73
C ALA A 9 32.37 23.19 12.85
N ALA A 10 31.36 23.96 13.23
CA ALA A 10 29.97 23.52 13.17
C ALA A 10 29.61 23.24 11.69
N SER A 11 29.28 22.00 11.37
CA SER A 11 28.77 21.60 10.07
C SER A 11 27.44 22.32 9.82
N VAL A 12 27.37 23.07 8.74
CA VAL A 12 26.14 23.70 8.23
C VAL A 12 25.16 22.58 7.90
N PRO A 13 23.90 22.64 8.36
CA PRO A 13 22.92 21.62 8.02
C PRO A 13 22.73 21.57 6.50
N ASP A 14 22.68 20.36 5.96
CA ASP A 14 22.48 20.09 4.54
C ASP A 14 21.13 20.66 4.07
N ILE A 15 21.20 21.77 3.35
CA ILE A 15 20.05 22.45 2.76
C ILE A 15 19.39 21.61 1.64
N ALA A 16 20.07 20.58 1.15
CA ALA A 16 19.56 19.69 0.10
C ALA A 16 18.34 18.85 0.55
N GLY A 17 18.28 18.46 1.84
CA GLY A 17 17.11 17.75 2.40
C GLY A 17 15.84 18.62 2.46
N ASN A 18 15.98 19.93 2.66
CA ASN A 18 14.87 20.88 2.64
C ASN A 18 14.33 21.17 1.23
N LEU A 19 15.13 20.96 0.18
CA LEU A 19 14.70 21.06 -1.21
C LEU A 19 13.74 19.92 -1.61
N GLN A 20 13.86 18.75 -1.01
CA GLN A 20 12.96 17.61 -1.32
C GLN A 20 11.55 17.78 -0.73
N ALA A 21 11.42 18.33 0.48
CA ALA A 21 10.12 18.71 1.03
C ALA A 21 9.46 19.84 0.21
N LEU A 22 10.26 20.78 -0.29
CA LEU A 22 9.83 21.81 -1.25
C LEU A 22 9.48 21.22 -2.63
N GLN A 23 10.13 20.14 -3.05
CA GLN A 23 9.79 19.43 -4.30
C GLN A 23 8.46 18.68 -4.17
N GLY A 24 8.13 18.12 -3.00
CA GLY A 24 6.79 17.56 -2.72
C GLY A 24 5.70 18.65 -2.78
N LEU A 25 5.96 19.83 -2.24
CA LEU A 25 5.08 21.01 -2.35
C LEU A 25 5.04 21.57 -3.78
N GLN A 26 6.14 21.52 -4.53
CA GLN A 26 6.18 21.89 -5.94
C GLN A 26 5.46 20.88 -6.83
N ALA A 27 5.54 19.58 -6.53
CA ALA A 27 4.75 18.55 -7.22
C ALA A 27 3.24 18.76 -6.96
N MET A 28 2.84 19.11 -5.72
CA MET A 28 1.48 19.54 -5.41
C MET A 28 1.09 20.83 -6.15
N GLY A 29 2.00 21.80 -6.26
CA GLY A 29 1.79 23.05 -7.00
C GLY A 29 1.69 22.83 -8.50
N ALA A 30 2.46 21.91 -9.07
CA ALA A 30 2.37 21.52 -10.48
C ALA A 30 1.05 20.78 -10.77
N THR A 31 0.62 19.89 -9.89
CA THR A 31 -0.68 19.20 -10.00
C THR A 31 -1.85 20.19 -9.88
N LEU A 32 -1.73 21.23 -9.06
CA LEU A 32 -2.69 22.34 -9.00
C LEU A 32 -2.66 23.19 -10.27
N GLY A 33 -1.48 23.44 -10.84
CA GLY A 33 -1.33 24.18 -12.10
C GLY A 33 -1.91 23.44 -13.31
N GLU A 34 -1.67 22.13 -13.41
CA GLU A 34 -2.26 21.25 -14.44
C GLU A 34 -3.77 21.07 -14.20
N SER A 35 -4.22 21.01 -12.95
CA SER A 35 -5.65 21.03 -12.60
C SER A 35 -6.32 22.32 -13.07
N LEU A 36 -5.64 23.46 -12.99
CA LEU A 36 -6.16 24.74 -13.50
C LEU A 36 -6.21 24.78 -15.02
N GLN A 37 -5.28 24.15 -15.74
CA GLN A 37 -5.36 24.00 -17.21
C GLN A 37 -6.47 23.03 -17.65
N SER A 38 -6.74 21.98 -16.87
CA SER A 38 -7.85 21.06 -17.13
C SER A 38 -9.23 21.65 -16.81
N LEU A 39 -9.29 22.80 -16.13
CA LEU A 39 -10.54 23.53 -15.84
C LEU A 39 -11.19 24.13 -17.09
N SER A 40 -10.48 24.30 -18.20
CA SER A 40 -11.01 24.94 -19.42
C SER A 40 -12.17 24.19 -20.08
N GLY A 41 -12.46 22.95 -19.69
CA GLY A 41 -13.58 22.14 -20.19
C GLY A 41 -14.62 21.76 -19.13
N LEU A 42 -14.46 22.24 -17.89
CA LEU A 42 -15.41 21.93 -16.81
C LEU A 42 -16.44 23.05 -16.64
N SER A 43 -17.67 22.67 -16.37
CA SER A 43 -18.76 23.60 -16.07
C SER A 43 -19.57 23.13 -14.87
N LEU A 44 -20.07 24.09 -14.10
CA LEU A 44 -21.02 23.83 -13.03
C LEU A 44 -22.40 24.37 -13.47
N PRO A 45 -23.42 23.51 -13.60
CA PRO A 45 -24.75 23.94 -14.04
C PRO A 45 -25.36 24.98 -13.09
N MET A 46 -25.83 26.11 -13.65
CA MET A 46 -26.45 27.19 -12.86
C MET A 46 -27.60 26.72 -11.94
N PRO A 47 -28.49 25.80 -12.36
CA PRO A 47 -29.51 25.27 -11.47
C PRO A 47 -28.93 24.61 -10.22
N ALA A 48 -27.88 23.81 -10.36
CA ALA A 48 -27.20 23.16 -9.24
C ALA A 48 -26.55 24.20 -8.30
N VAL A 49 -25.94 25.25 -8.85
CA VAL A 49 -25.37 26.36 -8.05
C VAL A 49 -26.43 27.02 -7.19
N VAL A 50 -27.58 27.36 -7.77
CA VAL A 50 -28.69 28.02 -7.06
C VAL A 50 -29.27 27.12 -5.97
N GLU A 51 -29.45 25.83 -6.26
CA GLU A 51 -29.93 24.86 -5.28
C GLU A 51 -28.94 24.72 -4.10
N LEU A 52 -27.66 24.54 -4.37
CA LEU A 52 -26.62 24.44 -3.35
C LEU A 52 -26.52 25.73 -2.51
N GLN A 53 -26.61 26.90 -3.14
CA GLN A 53 -26.57 28.18 -2.46
C GLN A 53 -27.77 28.33 -1.51
N ASN A 54 -28.99 28.02 -1.97
CA ASN A 54 -30.19 28.07 -1.15
C ASN A 54 -30.14 27.09 0.04
N ALA A 55 -29.67 25.85 -0.22
CA ALA A 55 -29.50 24.85 0.82
C ALA A 55 -28.45 25.29 1.86
N TYR A 56 -27.35 25.85 1.41
CA TYR A 56 -26.29 26.38 2.28
C TYR A 56 -26.80 27.53 3.18
N LEU A 57 -27.46 28.53 2.58
CA LEU A 57 -28.02 29.68 3.32
C LEU A 57 -29.02 29.23 4.38
N LYS A 58 -29.92 28.30 4.03
CA LYS A 58 -30.86 27.72 4.98
C LYS A 58 -30.16 27.04 6.14
N GLN A 59 -29.24 26.09 5.86
CA GLN A 59 -28.54 25.32 6.87
C GLN A 59 -27.65 26.19 7.75
N SER A 60 -26.96 27.18 7.18
CA SER A 60 -26.11 28.10 7.95
C SER A 60 -26.91 28.98 8.88
N THR A 61 -28.09 29.46 8.43
CA THR A 61 -29.01 30.22 9.28
C THR A 61 -29.58 29.38 10.41
N GLU A 62 -29.99 28.15 10.12
CA GLU A 62 -30.47 27.21 11.15
C GLU A 62 -29.40 26.92 12.20
N LEU A 63 -28.16 26.66 11.76
CA LEU A 63 -27.04 26.41 12.65
C LEU A 63 -26.72 27.63 13.53
N TRP A 64 -26.73 28.82 12.95
CA TRP A 64 -26.54 30.07 13.70
C TRP A 64 -27.62 30.25 14.80
N ASN A 65 -28.88 30.05 14.44
CA ASN A 65 -29.99 30.17 15.38
C ASN A 65 -29.90 29.13 16.52
N GLN A 66 -29.51 27.89 16.22
CA GLN A 66 -29.30 26.86 17.23
C GLN A 66 -28.13 27.21 18.16
N THR A 67 -27.08 27.80 17.63
CA THR A 67 -25.91 28.24 18.42
C THR A 67 -26.28 29.37 19.37
N LEU A 68 -27.10 30.35 18.93
CA LEU A 68 -27.62 31.42 19.78
C LEU A 68 -28.48 30.90 20.93
N GLN A 69 -29.16 29.77 20.73
CA GLN A 69 -29.95 29.09 21.76
C GLN A 69 -29.12 28.18 22.68
N ALA A 70 -27.79 28.20 22.55
CA ALA A 70 -26.84 27.32 23.24
C ALA A 70 -27.14 25.81 23.05
N LYS A 71 -27.71 25.42 21.91
CA LYS A 71 -28.04 24.04 21.54
C LYS A 71 -27.51 23.66 20.15
N PRO A 72 -26.20 23.89 19.83
CA PRO A 72 -25.67 23.42 18.58
C PRO A 72 -25.72 21.89 18.54
N PRO A 73 -26.07 21.28 17.39
CA PRO A 73 -26.06 19.83 17.26
C PRO A 73 -24.66 19.29 17.44
N ALA A 74 -24.53 18.09 18.03
CA ALA A 74 -23.23 17.44 18.15
C ALA A 74 -22.66 17.13 16.75
N PRO A 75 -21.36 17.43 16.49
CA PRO A 75 -20.73 17.07 15.22
C PRO A 75 -20.74 15.55 15.01
N SER A 76 -21.10 15.11 13.81
CA SER A 76 -21.14 13.67 13.47
C SER A 76 -19.80 13.09 13.05
N ASP A 77 -18.75 13.92 12.93
CA ASP A 77 -17.42 13.52 12.47
C ASP A 77 -16.52 13.16 13.66
N ARG A 78 -15.79 12.05 13.54
CA ARG A 78 -14.89 11.53 14.60
C ARG A 78 -13.81 12.51 15.04
N ARG A 79 -13.39 13.44 14.16
CA ARG A 79 -12.40 14.50 14.48
C ARG A 79 -12.89 15.45 15.55
N PHE A 80 -14.18 15.54 15.75
CA PHE A 80 -14.86 16.42 16.70
C PHE A 80 -15.63 15.63 17.79
N ALA A 81 -15.25 14.36 18.02
CA ALA A 81 -15.94 13.49 18.97
C ALA A 81 -15.64 13.80 20.45
N ALA A 82 -14.52 14.49 20.73
CA ALA A 82 -14.15 14.85 22.10
C ALA A 82 -15.20 15.80 22.72
N PRO A 83 -15.51 15.65 24.03
CA PRO A 83 -16.49 16.50 24.73
C PRO A 83 -16.21 18.01 24.62
N ASP A 84 -14.96 18.38 24.44
CA ASP A 84 -14.53 19.79 24.30
C ASP A 84 -15.18 20.49 23.10
N TRP A 85 -15.44 19.76 22.03
CA TRP A 85 -16.11 20.29 20.84
C TRP A 85 -17.61 20.56 21.08
N THR A 86 -18.24 19.86 22.01
CA THR A 86 -19.67 20.02 22.31
C THR A 86 -19.93 20.90 23.52
N SER A 87 -19.04 20.94 24.50
CA SER A 87 -19.14 21.76 25.69
C SER A 87 -18.87 23.26 25.46
N ASN A 88 -18.16 23.59 24.37
CA ASN A 88 -17.88 24.97 23.95
C ASN A 88 -18.75 25.32 22.73
N PRO A 89 -19.77 26.21 22.87
CA PRO A 89 -20.63 26.57 21.75
C PRO A 89 -19.91 27.15 20.52
N ALA A 90 -18.83 27.91 20.72
CA ALA A 90 -18.05 28.45 19.61
C ALA A 90 -17.29 27.35 18.87
N ALA A 91 -16.71 26.38 19.58
CA ALA A 91 -16.04 25.24 18.97
C ALA A 91 -17.05 24.33 18.23
N ALA A 92 -18.21 24.07 18.83
CA ALA A 92 -19.29 23.31 18.19
C ALA A 92 -19.75 23.99 16.89
N TYR A 93 -19.95 25.31 16.92
CA TYR A 93 -20.32 26.09 15.73
C TYR A 93 -19.23 26.01 14.65
N THR A 94 -17.97 26.18 15.03
CA THR A 94 -16.81 26.11 14.10
C THR A 94 -16.76 24.74 13.43
N ALA A 95 -16.90 23.65 14.18
CA ALA A 95 -16.93 22.29 13.66
C ALA A 95 -18.11 22.06 12.70
N GLN A 96 -19.32 22.50 13.08
CA GLN A 96 -20.51 22.36 12.26
C GLN A 96 -20.44 23.18 10.96
N MET A 97 -19.94 24.42 11.03
CA MET A 97 -19.74 25.27 9.85
C MET A 97 -18.70 24.66 8.91
N TYR A 98 -17.60 24.12 9.45
CA TYR A 98 -16.63 23.39 8.66
C TYR A 98 -17.27 22.19 7.96
N LEU A 99 -18.07 21.38 8.65
CA LEU A 99 -18.77 20.23 8.07
C LEU A 99 -19.79 20.65 7.00
N LEU A 100 -20.50 21.76 7.21
CA LEU A 100 -21.41 22.32 6.21
C LEU A 100 -20.66 22.77 4.97
N ASN A 101 -19.57 23.55 5.13
CA ASN A 101 -18.70 24.00 4.04
C ASN A 101 -18.12 22.82 3.26
N SER A 102 -17.61 21.80 3.96
CA SER A 102 -17.03 20.59 3.38
C SER A 102 -18.04 19.85 2.51
N ARG A 103 -19.27 19.63 3.01
CA ARG A 103 -20.34 18.99 2.23
C ARG A 103 -20.71 19.80 1.00
N THR A 104 -20.85 21.11 1.13
CA THR A 104 -21.19 21.99 0.01
C THR A 104 -20.12 21.97 -1.06
N LEU A 105 -18.84 22.05 -0.68
CA LEU A 105 -17.71 21.98 -1.63
C LEU A 105 -17.65 20.63 -2.36
N MET A 106 -17.87 19.52 -1.63
CA MET A 106 -17.92 18.19 -2.26
C MET A 106 -19.11 18.07 -3.21
N GLN A 107 -20.28 18.57 -2.84
CA GLN A 107 -21.45 18.59 -3.72
C GLN A 107 -21.21 19.47 -4.97
N MET A 108 -20.49 20.59 -4.83
CA MET A 108 -20.08 21.39 -6.02
C MET A 108 -19.16 20.57 -6.94
N ALA A 109 -18.16 19.88 -6.38
CA ALA A 109 -17.27 19.03 -7.14
C ALA A 109 -18.00 17.86 -7.82
N ASP A 110 -18.95 17.23 -7.13
CA ASP A 110 -19.76 16.11 -7.64
C ASP A 110 -20.73 16.54 -8.78
N ASN A 111 -21.16 17.82 -8.79
CA ASN A 111 -22.03 18.38 -9.83
C ASN A 111 -21.28 18.95 -11.04
N LEU A 112 -19.94 18.92 -11.06
CA LEU A 112 -19.17 19.34 -12.21
C LEU A 112 -19.50 18.46 -13.43
N GLN A 113 -19.62 19.10 -14.59
CA GLN A 113 -19.78 18.45 -15.90
C GLN A 113 -18.52 18.64 -16.73
N GLY A 114 -18.22 17.68 -17.60
CA GLY A 114 -17.05 17.68 -18.45
C GLY A 114 -16.29 16.36 -18.42
N ASP A 115 -15.01 16.38 -18.74
CA ASP A 115 -14.17 15.18 -18.72
C ASP A 115 -14.16 14.48 -17.36
N GLU A 116 -14.35 13.16 -17.37
CA GLU A 116 -14.47 12.36 -16.14
C GLU A 116 -13.20 12.41 -15.29
N LYS A 117 -12.02 12.29 -15.91
CA LYS A 117 -10.73 12.32 -15.22
C LYS A 117 -10.47 13.70 -14.60
N ALA A 118 -10.80 14.76 -15.31
CA ALA A 118 -10.69 16.13 -14.80
C ALA A 118 -11.63 16.37 -13.62
N ARG A 119 -12.88 15.90 -13.67
CA ARG A 119 -13.83 15.97 -12.54
C ARG A 119 -13.31 15.24 -11.32
N GLN A 120 -12.79 14.04 -11.49
CA GLN A 120 -12.24 13.25 -10.38
C GLN A 120 -11.00 13.89 -9.77
N ARG A 121 -10.12 14.50 -10.58
CA ARG A 121 -8.97 15.29 -10.11
C ARG A 121 -9.42 16.47 -9.23
N ILE A 122 -10.41 17.24 -9.68
CA ILE A 122 -10.96 18.35 -8.89
C ILE A 122 -11.59 17.84 -7.60
N ARG A 123 -12.40 16.79 -7.68
CA ARG A 123 -13.00 16.17 -6.49
C ARG A 123 -11.95 15.75 -5.47
N PHE A 124 -10.87 15.12 -5.93
CA PHE A 124 -9.75 14.75 -5.07
C PHE A 124 -9.05 15.98 -4.46
N ALA A 125 -8.76 17.00 -5.26
CA ALA A 125 -8.13 18.24 -4.78
C ALA A 125 -9.00 18.95 -3.73
N VAL A 126 -10.31 19.01 -3.95
CA VAL A 126 -11.28 19.55 -2.98
C VAL A 126 -11.26 18.74 -1.69
N GLN A 127 -11.23 17.40 -1.76
CA GLN A 127 -11.14 16.55 -0.58
C GLN A 127 -9.83 16.83 0.21
N GLN A 128 -8.69 16.94 -0.48
CA GLN A 128 -7.40 17.28 0.16
C GLN A 128 -7.46 18.63 0.87
N TRP A 129 -8.06 19.63 0.23
CA TRP A 129 -8.21 20.95 0.82
C TRP A 129 -9.13 20.91 2.06
N ILE A 130 -10.25 20.20 1.99
CA ILE A 130 -11.17 19.99 3.11
C ILE A 130 -10.40 19.35 4.28
N ASP A 131 -9.65 18.28 4.03
CA ASP A 131 -8.93 17.56 5.07
C ASP A 131 -7.87 18.43 5.74
N MET A 132 -7.16 19.24 4.97
CA MET A 132 -6.17 20.20 5.47
C MET A 132 -6.83 21.32 6.30
N ALA A 133 -7.98 21.85 5.85
CA ALA A 133 -8.66 22.99 6.47
C ALA A 133 -9.44 22.64 7.74
N ALA A 134 -9.41 21.38 8.20
CA ALA A 134 -10.16 20.97 9.39
C ALA A 134 -9.72 21.75 10.64
N PRO A 135 -10.65 22.37 11.40
CA PRO A 135 -10.29 23.14 12.60
C PRO A 135 -9.56 22.31 13.65
N SER A 136 -9.76 20.99 13.67
CA SER A 136 -9.03 20.07 14.55
C SER A 136 -7.52 20.07 14.31
N ASN A 137 -7.05 20.45 13.12
CA ASN A 137 -5.64 20.41 12.74
C ASN A 137 -4.84 21.63 13.27
N TYR A 138 -5.50 22.59 13.87
CA TYR A 138 -4.88 23.85 14.28
C TYR A 138 -5.06 24.09 15.79
N LEU A 139 -3.95 24.31 16.52
CA LEU A 139 -3.97 24.52 17.96
C LEU A 139 -4.94 25.66 18.38
N ALA A 140 -4.97 26.76 17.60
CA ALA A 140 -5.83 27.90 17.89
C ALA A 140 -7.34 27.60 17.75
N LEU A 141 -7.73 26.53 17.07
CA LEU A 141 -9.11 26.14 16.80
C LEU A 141 -9.51 24.82 17.47
N ASN A 142 -8.54 24.06 17.97
CA ASN A 142 -8.76 22.74 18.57
C ASN A 142 -8.89 22.86 20.10
N PRO A 143 -10.13 22.81 20.66
CA PRO A 143 -10.36 23.01 22.09
C PRO A 143 -9.77 21.88 22.95
N GLU A 144 -9.69 20.65 22.43
CA GLU A 144 -9.09 19.51 23.13
C GLU A 144 -7.58 19.72 23.30
N ALA A 145 -6.88 20.14 22.23
CA ALA A 145 -5.45 20.44 22.28
C ALA A 145 -5.16 21.65 23.18
N GLN A 146 -6.00 22.70 23.15
CA GLN A 146 -5.90 23.86 24.03
C GLN A 146 -6.05 23.47 25.51
N ARG A 147 -7.10 22.68 25.83
CA ARG A 147 -7.30 22.18 27.19
C ARG A 147 -6.10 21.40 27.67
N LYS A 148 -5.59 20.46 26.84
CA LYS A 148 -4.40 19.68 27.17
C LYS A 148 -3.19 20.55 27.42
N ALA A 149 -2.98 21.59 26.62
CA ALA A 149 -1.89 22.55 26.84
C ALA A 149 -2.02 23.29 28.19
N ILE A 150 -3.23 23.67 28.58
CA ILE A 150 -3.49 24.31 29.88
C ILE A 150 -3.28 23.31 31.02
N ASP A 151 -3.85 22.11 30.94
CA ASP A 151 -3.78 21.08 31.98
C ASP A 151 -2.33 20.63 32.23
N THR A 152 -1.51 20.56 31.18
CA THR A 152 -0.08 20.20 31.23
C THR A 152 0.84 21.41 31.43
N LYS A 153 0.30 22.61 31.64
CA LYS A 153 1.07 23.86 31.79
C LYS A 153 2.05 24.10 30.65
N GLY A 154 1.68 23.73 29.43
CA GLY A 154 2.47 23.90 28.22
C GLY A 154 3.41 22.72 27.89
N GLU A 155 3.54 21.72 28.74
CA GLU A 155 4.42 20.56 28.48
C GLU A 155 4.02 19.82 27.19
N SER A 156 2.71 19.67 26.91
CA SER A 156 2.24 19.05 25.66
C SER A 156 2.71 19.79 24.41
N ILE A 157 2.81 21.12 24.47
CA ILE A 157 3.33 21.93 23.34
C ILE A 157 4.84 21.67 23.16
N ALA A 158 5.61 21.65 24.27
CA ALA A 158 7.04 21.39 24.21
C ALA A 158 7.35 19.98 23.66
N LEU A 159 6.59 18.96 24.07
CA LEU A 159 6.68 17.60 23.53
C LEU A 159 6.27 17.57 22.04
N GLY A 160 5.21 18.28 21.67
CA GLY A 160 4.76 18.37 20.28
C GLY A 160 5.82 18.98 19.36
N ILE A 161 6.49 20.05 19.79
CA ILE A 161 7.61 20.64 19.04
C ILE A 161 8.77 19.66 18.92
N LYS A 162 9.08 18.92 19.99
CA LYS A 162 10.12 17.89 19.95
C LYS A 162 9.77 16.80 18.94
N HIS A 163 8.54 16.25 18.95
CA HIS A 163 8.08 15.25 18.00
C HIS A 163 8.17 15.77 16.56
N LEU A 164 7.75 17.01 16.30
CA LEU A 164 7.88 17.63 14.99
C LEU A 164 9.33 17.70 14.51
N LEU A 165 10.26 18.11 15.39
CA LEU A 165 11.68 18.19 15.05
C LEU A 165 12.29 16.80 14.80
N ASP A 166 11.88 15.79 15.55
CA ASP A 166 12.32 14.41 15.36
C ASP A 166 11.79 13.85 14.03
N ASP A 167 10.52 14.10 13.70
CA ASP A 167 9.91 13.70 12.44
C ASP A 167 10.53 14.41 11.22
N VAL A 168 10.88 15.71 11.35
CA VAL A 168 11.62 16.43 10.30
C VAL A 168 13.01 15.83 10.06
N ARG A 169 13.70 15.39 11.12
CA ARG A 169 15.01 14.73 10.97
C ARG A 169 14.93 13.35 10.32
N GLN A 170 13.89 12.59 10.62
CA GLN A 170 13.68 11.27 10.03
C GLN A 170 12.98 11.31 8.66
N GLY A 171 12.38 12.46 8.30
CA GLY A 171 11.78 12.70 6.99
C GLY A 171 10.36 12.20 6.82
N HIS A 172 9.68 11.72 7.87
CA HIS A 172 8.27 11.30 7.82
C HIS A 172 7.56 11.55 9.15
N VAL A 173 6.23 11.60 9.11
CA VAL A 173 5.39 11.71 10.30
C VAL A 173 5.35 10.36 11.02
N SER A 174 5.69 10.32 12.30
CA SER A 174 5.60 9.11 13.12
C SER A 174 4.15 8.68 13.31
N GLN A 175 3.81 7.50 12.78
CA GLN A 175 2.47 6.91 12.85
C GLN A 175 2.35 5.86 13.96
N THR A 176 3.47 5.44 14.53
CA THR A 176 3.57 4.44 15.59
C THR A 176 4.82 4.69 16.43
N ASP A 177 4.90 4.15 17.63
CA ASP A 177 6.18 4.11 18.38
C ASP A 177 7.08 3.03 17.76
N GLU A 178 7.94 3.44 16.82
CA GLU A 178 8.85 2.55 16.10
C GLU A 178 9.92 1.90 16.99
N ARG A 179 10.25 2.53 18.15
CA ARG A 179 11.28 2.04 19.07
C ARG A 179 10.96 0.70 19.71
N VAL A 180 9.69 0.30 19.67
CA VAL A 180 9.19 -0.96 20.24
C VAL A 180 9.45 -2.14 19.31
N PHE A 181 9.66 -1.89 18.02
CA PHE A 181 9.78 -2.92 17.00
C PHE A 181 11.23 -3.14 16.56
N GLU A 182 11.58 -4.41 16.38
CA GLU A 182 12.89 -4.82 15.86
C GLU A 182 12.72 -6.04 14.95
N ILE A 183 13.17 -5.91 13.70
CA ILE A 183 13.05 -6.95 12.68
C ILE A 183 13.90 -8.18 13.07
N GLY A 184 13.23 -9.34 13.15
CA GLY A 184 13.81 -10.61 13.59
C GLY A 184 13.70 -10.87 15.08
N ARG A 185 13.17 -9.91 15.86
CA ARG A 185 12.97 -10.05 17.33
C ARG A 185 11.49 -10.10 17.72
N ASN A 186 10.68 -9.17 17.23
CA ASN A 186 9.25 -9.09 17.52
C ASN A 186 8.37 -8.83 16.31
N VAL A 187 8.97 -8.58 15.15
CA VAL A 187 8.36 -8.67 13.82
C VAL A 187 9.27 -9.49 12.91
N ALA A 188 8.73 -10.17 11.91
CA ALA A 188 9.46 -11.10 11.03
C ALA A 188 10.17 -12.22 11.84
N THR A 189 9.45 -12.85 12.76
CA THR A 189 10.02 -13.78 13.72
C THR A 189 9.82 -15.26 13.39
N THR A 190 9.13 -15.57 12.29
CA THR A 190 8.94 -16.98 11.90
C THR A 190 10.29 -17.63 11.58
N GLU A 191 10.59 -18.73 12.27
CA GLU A 191 11.89 -19.40 12.21
C GLU A 191 12.15 -19.98 10.80
N GLY A 192 13.33 -19.71 10.26
CA GLY A 192 13.73 -20.16 8.93
C GLY A 192 15.20 -19.83 8.64
N ALA A 193 15.58 -19.97 7.38
CA ALA A 193 16.93 -19.66 6.91
C ALA A 193 16.93 -19.12 5.50
N ILE A 194 17.92 -18.27 5.19
CA ILE A 194 18.23 -17.85 3.84
C ILE A 194 18.97 -19.01 3.15
N VAL A 195 18.42 -19.47 2.04
CA VAL A 195 18.93 -20.61 1.26
C VAL A 195 19.49 -20.23 -0.10
N PHE A 196 19.26 -18.99 -0.52
CA PHE A 196 19.83 -18.39 -1.73
C PHE A 196 19.87 -16.87 -1.62
N GLU A 197 20.79 -16.28 -2.35
CA GLU A 197 20.95 -14.84 -2.45
C GLU A 197 21.50 -14.44 -3.81
N ASN A 198 21.00 -13.33 -4.36
CA ASN A 198 21.60 -12.62 -5.48
C ASN A 198 21.45 -11.10 -5.28
N GLU A 199 21.74 -10.32 -6.31
CA GLU A 199 21.67 -8.85 -6.26
C GLU A 199 20.26 -8.29 -6.02
N LEU A 200 19.18 -9.09 -6.26
CA LEU A 200 17.79 -8.65 -6.17
C LEU A 200 17.06 -9.13 -4.93
N PHE A 201 17.37 -10.33 -4.44
CA PHE A 201 16.63 -10.92 -3.35
C PHE A 201 17.40 -11.97 -2.56
N GLN A 202 16.96 -12.20 -1.33
CA GLN A 202 17.23 -13.41 -0.55
C GLN A 202 16.02 -14.33 -0.61
N LEU A 203 16.23 -15.64 -0.76
CA LEU A 203 15.18 -16.64 -0.66
C LEU A 203 15.17 -17.22 0.76
N ILE A 204 14.09 -17.01 1.47
CA ILE A 204 13.88 -17.56 2.81
C ILE A 204 13.15 -18.89 2.67
N GLU A 205 13.62 -19.94 3.33
CA GLU A 205 12.89 -21.18 3.59
C GLU A 205 12.53 -21.26 5.07
N TYR A 206 11.25 -21.39 5.37
CA TYR A 206 10.79 -21.46 6.75
C TYR A 206 10.83 -22.88 7.30
N LYS A 207 11.19 -22.98 8.58
CA LYS A 207 11.23 -24.24 9.29
C LYS A 207 9.82 -24.81 9.44
N PRO A 208 9.59 -26.08 9.06
CA PRO A 208 8.31 -26.74 9.23
C PRO A 208 7.86 -26.75 10.70
N LEU A 209 6.58 -26.51 10.94
CA LEU A 209 5.94 -26.63 12.27
C LEU A 209 5.20 -27.96 12.43
N THR A 210 5.22 -28.81 11.42
CA THR A 210 4.54 -30.12 11.39
C THR A 210 5.51 -31.22 11.01
N ALA A 211 5.29 -32.44 11.49
CA ALA A 211 6.13 -33.61 11.18
C ALA A 211 6.07 -34.02 9.69
N LYS A 212 4.97 -33.66 9.01
CA LYS A 212 4.78 -33.87 7.58
C LYS A 212 4.44 -32.54 6.92
N VAL A 213 4.87 -32.38 5.68
CA VAL A 213 4.55 -31.23 4.84
C VAL A 213 3.96 -31.70 3.50
N PHE A 214 3.24 -30.84 2.82
CA PHE A 214 2.79 -31.12 1.46
C PHE A 214 3.97 -31.14 0.48
N GLU A 215 3.92 -32.05 -0.51
CA GLU A 215 5.00 -32.26 -1.48
C GLU A 215 5.24 -31.06 -2.41
N ARG A 216 4.16 -30.29 -2.72
CA ARG A 216 4.28 -29.06 -3.50
C ARG A 216 4.50 -27.90 -2.56
N PRO A 217 5.70 -27.29 -2.60
CA PRO A 217 6.03 -26.14 -1.76
C PRO A 217 5.23 -24.91 -2.16
N MET A 218 5.21 -23.92 -1.29
CA MET A 218 4.57 -22.62 -1.48
C MET A 218 5.63 -21.52 -1.59
N LEU A 219 5.60 -20.75 -2.68
CA LEU A 219 6.44 -19.58 -2.89
C LEU A 219 5.60 -18.31 -2.76
N PHE A 220 6.04 -17.39 -1.90
CA PHE A 220 5.48 -16.05 -1.76
C PHE A 220 6.35 -15.03 -2.51
N VAL A 221 5.71 -14.19 -3.32
CA VAL A 221 6.30 -13.04 -4.00
C VAL A 221 5.61 -11.77 -3.48
N PRO A 222 6.13 -11.17 -2.40
CA PRO A 222 5.56 -9.95 -1.81
C PRO A 222 5.84 -8.73 -2.70
N PRO A 223 5.23 -7.56 -2.42
CA PRO A 223 5.54 -6.34 -3.14
C PRO A 223 7.00 -5.94 -2.94
N CYS A 224 7.63 -5.39 -3.99
CA CYS A 224 9.00 -4.87 -3.94
C CYS A 224 9.08 -3.40 -3.51
N ILE A 225 7.95 -2.73 -3.33
CA ILE A 225 7.84 -1.33 -2.89
C ILE A 225 7.93 -1.15 -1.37
N ASN A 226 7.91 -2.26 -0.66
CA ASN A 226 8.07 -2.33 0.79
C ASN A 226 8.58 -3.72 1.16
N THR A 227 8.89 -3.95 2.42
CA THR A 227 9.51 -5.17 2.93
C THR A 227 8.52 -6.34 3.03
N PHE A 228 9.03 -7.57 2.88
CA PHE A 228 8.21 -8.79 2.83
C PHE A 228 7.44 -9.07 4.11
N TYR A 229 7.89 -8.54 5.26
CA TYR A 229 7.34 -8.93 6.56
C TYR A 229 5.93 -8.40 6.86
N ILE A 230 5.33 -7.67 5.92
CA ILE A 230 3.87 -7.49 5.96
C ILE A 230 3.14 -8.84 6.08
N LEU A 231 3.69 -9.88 5.48
CA LEU A 231 3.17 -11.24 5.53
C LEU A 231 3.67 -12.02 6.75
N ASP A 232 4.60 -11.46 7.53
CA ASP A 232 5.19 -12.04 8.74
C ASP A 232 5.38 -10.98 9.84
N LEU A 233 4.33 -10.26 10.19
CA LEU A 233 4.33 -9.25 11.27
C LEU A 233 4.63 -9.92 12.61
N GLN A 234 3.75 -9.84 13.59
CA GLN A 234 3.85 -10.60 14.84
C GLN A 234 3.30 -12.02 14.64
N PRO A 235 3.64 -13.00 15.47
CA PRO A 235 3.22 -14.40 15.30
C PRO A 235 1.72 -14.62 15.07
N GLU A 236 0.87 -13.83 15.73
CA GLU A 236 -0.59 -13.87 15.60
C GLU A 236 -1.12 -13.20 14.32
N ASN A 237 -0.30 -12.37 13.67
CA ASN A 237 -0.64 -11.64 12.44
C ASN A 237 0.11 -12.18 11.21
N SER A 238 0.88 -13.27 11.33
CA SER A 238 1.71 -13.81 10.26
C SER A 238 0.92 -14.77 9.37
N LEU A 239 0.68 -14.40 8.12
CA LEU A 239 0.16 -15.29 7.08
C LEU A 239 1.17 -16.39 6.75
N ILE A 240 2.47 -16.08 6.77
CA ILE A 240 3.55 -17.03 6.54
C ILE A 240 3.52 -18.12 7.63
N ARG A 241 3.55 -17.73 8.91
CA ARG A 241 3.48 -18.68 10.02
C ARG A 241 2.20 -19.52 9.99
N TYR A 242 1.07 -18.89 9.67
CA TYR A 242 -0.20 -19.61 9.50
C TYR A 242 -0.08 -20.68 8.40
N THR A 243 0.51 -20.36 7.26
CA THR A 243 0.69 -21.30 6.14
C THR A 243 1.63 -22.45 6.50
N VAL A 244 2.74 -22.16 7.20
CA VAL A 244 3.66 -23.18 7.70
C VAL A 244 2.96 -24.11 8.69
N ALA A 245 2.13 -23.56 9.59
CA ALA A 245 1.36 -24.33 10.57
C ALA A 245 0.29 -25.24 9.93
N GLN A 246 -0.19 -24.90 8.71
CA GLN A 246 -1.06 -25.77 7.92
C GLN A 246 -0.32 -26.93 7.21
N GLY A 247 0.99 -27.05 7.41
CA GLY A 247 1.81 -28.12 6.83
C GLY A 247 2.36 -27.81 5.43
N HIS A 248 2.41 -26.55 5.02
CA HIS A 248 3.07 -26.17 3.78
C HIS A 248 4.56 -25.91 4.00
N ARG A 249 5.41 -26.37 3.06
CA ARG A 249 6.81 -25.96 2.97
C ARG A 249 6.86 -24.60 2.29
N VAL A 250 7.20 -23.55 3.04
CA VAL A 250 7.05 -22.15 2.59
C VAL A 250 8.38 -21.51 2.28
N PHE A 251 8.44 -20.85 1.12
CA PHE A 251 9.53 -20.01 0.67
C PHE A 251 9.03 -18.59 0.42
N VAL A 252 9.89 -17.60 0.67
CA VAL A 252 9.55 -16.18 0.49
C VAL A 252 10.68 -15.43 -0.18
N VAL A 253 10.36 -14.63 -1.18
CA VAL A 253 11.26 -13.65 -1.78
C VAL A 253 11.39 -12.46 -0.83
N SER A 254 12.55 -12.25 -0.26
CA SER A 254 12.91 -11.05 0.50
C SER A 254 13.70 -10.11 -0.40
N TRP A 255 13.02 -9.08 -0.91
CA TRP A 255 13.63 -8.12 -1.84
C TRP A 255 14.77 -7.35 -1.19
N ARG A 256 15.83 -7.11 -1.96
CA ARG A 256 16.87 -6.15 -1.59
C ARG A 256 16.34 -4.74 -1.75
N ASN A 257 16.60 -3.88 -0.77
CA ASN A 257 16.37 -2.46 -0.92
C ASN A 257 17.31 -1.91 -2.00
N ALA A 258 16.76 -1.25 -3.02
CA ALA A 258 17.56 -0.77 -4.13
C ALA A 258 18.52 0.36 -3.69
N ASP A 259 19.77 0.25 -4.12
CA ASP A 259 20.83 1.22 -3.93
C ASP A 259 21.47 1.59 -5.28
N GLU A 260 22.49 2.44 -5.26
CA GLU A 260 23.20 2.89 -6.46
C GLU A 260 23.76 1.74 -7.32
N SER A 261 24.04 0.57 -6.73
CA SER A 261 24.60 -0.57 -7.46
C SER A 261 23.61 -1.25 -8.40
N ILE A 262 22.29 -1.13 -8.10
CA ILE A 262 21.22 -1.73 -8.90
C ILE A 262 20.23 -0.70 -9.48
N LYS A 263 20.53 0.59 -9.41
CA LYS A 263 19.67 1.68 -9.88
C LYS A 263 19.26 1.59 -11.35
N THR A 264 20.00 0.85 -12.16
CA THR A 264 19.74 0.65 -13.59
C THR A 264 18.94 -0.62 -13.90
N PHE A 265 18.53 -1.37 -12.88
CA PHE A 265 17.80 -2.61 -13.08
C PHE A 265 16.41 -2.36 -13.67
N THR A 266 16.04 -3.22 -14.61
CA THR A 266 14.79 -3.12 -15.39
C THR A 266 13.70 -4.03 -14.83
N TRP A 267 12.48 -3.89 -15.33
CA TRP A 267 11.38 -4.82 -15.06
C TRP A 267 11.76 -6.26 -15.37
N GLU A 268 12.45 -6.48 -16.51
CA GLU A 268 12.89 -7.80 -16.95
C GLU A 268 13.82 -8.50 -15.94
N ARG A 269 14.70 -7.73 -15.26
CA ARG A 269 15.57 -8.27 -14.20
C ARG A 269 14.75 -8.79 -13.02
N TYR A 270 13.67 -8.08 -12.63
CA TYR A 270 12.75 -8.53 -11.57
C TYR A 270 11.96 -9.78 -11.98
N ILE A 271 11.67 -9.94 -13.27
CA ILE A 271 10.98 -11.12 -13.79
C ILE A 271 11.94 -12.32 -13.90
N GLU A 272 13.05 -12.18 -14.63
CA GLU A 272 13.97 -13.30 -14.94
C GLU A 272 14.80 -13.67 -13.72
N ASP A 273 15.55 -12.69 -13.18
CA ASP A 273 16.57 -12.95 -12.16
C ASP A 273 15.99 -13.06 -10.74
N ALA A 274 14.72 -12.71 -10.56
CA ALA A 274 14.04 -12.87 -9.27
C ALA A 274 12.87 -13.85 -9.35
N ALA A 275 11.74 -13.50 -9.96
CA ALA A 275 10.52 -14.32 -9.86
C ALA A 275 10.69 -15.70 -10.54
N ILE A 276 11.19 -15.75 -11.78
CA ILE A 276 11.46 -17.01 -12.50
C ILE A 276 12.55 -17.78 -11.78
N ARG A 277 13.65 -17.11 -11.39
CA ARG A 277 14.74 -17.75 -10.65
C ARG A 277 14.26 -18.32 -9.31
N ALA A 278 13.43 -17.61 -8.56
CA ALA A 278 12.88 -18.09 -7.28
C ALA A 278 12.01 -19.35 -7.48
N ILE A 279 11.18 -19.39 -8.52
CA ILE A 279 10.39 -20.59 -8.87
C ILE A 279 11.34 -21.78 -9.13
N GLY A 280 12.37 -21.59 -9.95
CA GLY A 280 13.35 -22.63 -10.25
C GLY A 280 14.11 -23.11 -9.01
N LEU A 281 14.54 -22.18 -8.14
CA LEU A 281 15.22 -22.51 -6.88
C LEU A 281 14.34 -23.35 -5.95
N VAL A 282 13.06 -22.99 -5.83
CA VAL A 282 12.12 -23.76 -5.00
C VAL A 282 11.95 -25.18 -5.55
N GLN A 283 11.90 -25.36 -6.88
CA GLN A 283 11.89 -26.69 -7.52
C GLN A 283 13.20 -27.45 -7.24
N GLU A 284 14.37 -26.80 -7.43
CA GLU A 284 15.69 -27.40 -7.17
C GLU A 284 15.87 -27.83 -5.70
N ILE A 285 15.43 -26.98 -4.76
CA ILE A 285 15.58 -27.24 -3.32
C ILE A 285 14.61 -28.32 -2.85
N SER A 286 13.36 -28.28 -3.29
CA SER A 286 12.32 -29.20 -2.85
C SER A 286 12.31 -30.53 -3.60
N GLY A 287 12.86 -30.57 -4.80
CA GLY A 287 12.71 -31.69 -5.74
C GLY A 287 11.32 -31.80 -6.36
N SER A 288 10.43 -30.85 -6.11
CA SER A 288 9.08 -30.83 -6.67
C SER A 288 9.08 -30.26 -8.09
N LYS A 289 8.36 -30.91 -9.01
CA LYS A 289 8.20 -30.39 -10.37
C LYS A 289 7.29 -29.17 -10.45
N GLN A 290 6.41 -29.01 -9.48
CA GLN A 290 5.45 -27.91 -9.42
C GLN A 290 5.47 -27.25 -8.06
N VAL A 291 5.18 -25.96 -8.05
CA VAL A 291 5.11 -25.12 -6.84
C VAL A 291 3.74 -24.43 -6.76
N ASN A 292 3.23 -24.22 -5.58
CA ASN A 292 2.14 -23.28 -5.36
C ASN A 292 2.72 -21.88 -5.23
N THR A 293 2.08 -20.88 -5.79
CA THR A 293 2.61 -19.51 -5.81
C THR A 293 1.62 -18.52 -5.25
N LEU A 294 2.14 -17.48 -4.60
CA LEU A 294 1.34 -16.35 -4.12
C LEU A 294 2.05 -15.05 -4.46
N GLY A 295 1.33 -14.13 -5.09
CA GLY A 295 1.78 -12.76 -5.31
C GLY A 295 0.87 -11.78 -4.57
N PHE A 296 1.48 -10.76 -3.94
CA PHE A 296 0.75 -9.71 -3.24
C PHE A 296 1.03 -8.36 -3.90
N CYS A 297 -0.04 -7.62 -4.24
CA CYS A 297 0.02 -6.30 -4.87
C CYS A 297 0.90 -6.33 -6.15
N VAL A 298 1.89 -5.45 -6.32
CA VAL A 298 2.83 -5.49 -7.45
C VAL A 298 3.61 -6.81 -7.52
N GLY A 299 3.83 -7.50 -6.40
CA GLY A 299 4.39 -8.85 -6.39
C GLY A 299 3.52 -9.86 -7.15
N GLY A 300 2.21 -9.67 -7.14
CA GLY A 300 1.28 -10.47 -7.95
C GLY A 300 1.39 -10.15 -9.44
N THR A 301 1.58 -8.90 -9.82
CA THR A 301 1.82 -8.49 -11.20
C THR A 301 3.16 -9.04 -11.71
N ILE A 302 4.22 -9.00 -10.88
CA ILE A 302 5.53 -9.60 -11.17
C ILE A 302 5.39 -11.11 -11.37
N LEU A 303 4.71 -11.80 -10.44
CA LEU A 303 4.50 -13.24 -10.51
C LEU A 303 3.70 -13.66 -11.76
N ALA A 304 2.61 -12.98 -12.06
CA ALA A 304 1.79 -13.28 -13.24
C ALA A 304 2.58 -13.02 -14.54
N THR A 305 3.39 -11.95 -14.60
CA THR A 305 4.29 -11.69 -15.74
C THR A 305 5.31 -12.82 -15.88
N ALA A 306 5.92 -13.27 -14.78
CA ALA A 306 6.88 -14.40 -14.79
C ALA A 306 6.23 -15.70 -15.29
N LEU A 307 5.02 -16.00 -14.83
CA LEU A 307 4.28 -17.19 -15.28
C LEU A 307 3.87 -17.09 -16.76
N ALA A 308 3.56 -15.88 -17.27
CA ALA A 308 3.29 -15.67 -18.69
C ALA A 308 4.54 -15.87 -19.56
N VAL A 309 5.72 -15.39 -19.11
CA VAL A 309 7.02 -15.68 -19.76
C VAL A 309 7.27 -17.19 -19.80
N LEU A 310 7.08 -17.87 -18.68
CA LEU A 310 7.28 -19.32 -18.61
C LEU A 310 6.28 -20.08 -19.49
N ALA A 311 5.03 -19.65 -19.55
CA ALA A 311 4.03 -20.23 -20.45
C ALA A 311 4.42 -20.05 -21.93
N ALA A 312 4.94 -18.87 -22.33
CA ALA A 312 5.45 -18.63 -23.68
C ALA A 312 6.65 -19.54 -24.02
N ARG A 313 7.45 -19.89 -23.02
CA ARG A 313 8.55 -20.88 -23.12
C ARG A 313 8.08 -22.33 -23.03
N GLY A 314 6.77 -22.59 -23.00
CA GLY A 314 6.19 -23.93 -22.89
C GLY A 314 6.33 -24.57 -21.49
N GLN A 315 6.62 -23.78 -20.45
CA GLN A 315 6.84 -24.25 -19.08
C GLN A 315 5.63 -23.92 -18.18
N LYS A 316 5.22 -24.86 -17.33
CA LYS A 316 4.09 -24.70 -16.41
C LYS A 316 4.46 -25.17 -15.00
N PRO A 317 5.32 -24.42 -14.31
CA PRO A 317 5.83 -24.83 -13.00
C PRO A 317 4.82 -24.60 -11.86
N ALA A 318 3.79 -23.77 -12.04
CA ALA A 318 2.83 -23.46 -11.00
C ALA A 318 1.69 -24.47 -10.94
N ALA A 319 1.46 -25.10 -9.78
CA ALA A 319 0.31 -25.94 -9.52
C ALA A 319 -0.93 -25.12 -9.16
N SER A 320 -0.72 -23.97 -8.54
CA SER A 320 -1.73 -22.96 -8.25
C SER A 320 -1.09 -21.57 -8.13
N MET A 321 -1.91 -20.54 -8.34
CA MET A 321 -1.53 -19.15 -8.17
C MET A 321 -2.55 -18.44 -7.25
N THR A 322 -2.04 -17.76 -6.23
CA THR A 322 -2.84 -16.86 -5.39
C THR A 322 -2.44 -15.42 -5.70
N LEU A 323 -3.42 -14.55 -5.94
CA LEU A 323 -3.23 -13.12 -6.13
C LEU A 323 -3.97 -12.38 -5.01
N LEU A 324 -3.23 -11.64 -4.20
CA LEU A 324 -3.78 -10.83 -3.12
C LEU A 324 -3.75 -9.36 -3.53
N THR A 325 -4.91 -8.71 -3.58
CA THR A 325 -5.07 -7.27 -3.92
C THR A 325 -4.12 -6.85 -5.06
N THR A 326 -4.22 -7.54 -6.20
CA THR A 326 -3.33 -7.42 -7.36
C THR A 326 -4.12 -6.97 -8.58
N LEU A 327 -3.53 -6.09 -9.40
CA LEU A 327 -4.04 -5.75 -10.73
C LEU A 327 -3.23 -6.48 -11.81
N LEU A 328 -3.93 -7.04 -12.79
CA LEU A 328 -3.39 -7.51 -14.07
C LEU A 328 -3.97 -6.69 -15.23
N ASP A 329 -5.20 -6.21 -15.08
CA ASP A 329 -5.86 -5.21 -15.91
C ASP A 329 -5.93 -3.89 -15.13
N PHE A 330 -5.27 -2.86 -15.66
CA PHE A 330 -5.15 -1.54 -15.04
C PHE A 330 -6.17 -0.54 -15.59
N SER A 331 -7.25 -0.99 -16.19
CA SER A 331 -8.34 -0.11 -16.66
C SER A 331 -9.19 0.48 -15.53
N SER A 332 -9.05 -0.01 -14.29
CA SER A 332 -9.69 0.52 -13.08
C SER A 332 -8.68 0.49 -11.93
N THR A 333 -7.97 1.60 -11.73
CA THR A 333 -6.89 1.74 -10.75
C THR A 333 -7.19 2.75 -9.65
N GLY A 334 -8.46 3.20 -9.58
CA GLY A 334 -8.92 4.11 -8.54
C GLY A 334 -8.20 5.45 -8.55
N VAL A 335 -7.90 5.95 -7.35
CA VAL A 335 -7.33 7.30 -7.18
C VAL A 335 -5.93 7.44 -7.79
N LEU A 336 -5.16 6.36 -7.87
CA LEU A 336 -3.79 6.41 -8.43
C LEU A 336 -3.78 6.85 -9.90
N ASP A 337 -4.80 6.50 -10.68
CA ASP A 337 -4.92 6.93 -12.08
C ASP A 337 -4.99 8.46 -12.24
N LEU A 338 -5.45 9.17 -11.22
CA LEU A 338 -5.57 10.63 -11.27
C LEU A 338 -4.22 11.34 -11.38
N PHE A 339 -3.14 10.69 -10.92
CA PHE A 339 -1.79 11.25 -10.89
C PHE A 339 -0.92 10.78 -12.05
N ILE A 340 -1.43 9.80 -12.84
CA ILE A 340 -0.64 9.20 -13.91
C ILE A 340 -1.18 9.67 -15.26
N ASP A 341 -0.34 10.42 -15.98
CA ASP A 341 -0.56 10.85 -17.36
C ASP A 341 0.76 10.81 -18.14
N GLU A 342 0.67 11.07 -19.45
CA GLU A 342 1.82 10.99 -20.35
C GLU A 342 2.95 11.94 -19.92
N THR A 343 2.61 13.17 -19.50
CA THR A 343 3.60 14.18 -19.10
C THR A 343 4.38 13.72 -17.86
N MET A 344 3.67 13.22 -16.85
CA MET A 344 4.29 12.70 -15.63
C MET A 344 5.17 11.50 -15.93
N VAL A 345 4.70 10.53 -16.71
CA VAL A 345 5.48 9.34 -17.06
C VAL A 345 6.72 9.70 -17.86
N GLN A 346 6.61 10.59 -18.87
CA GLN A 346 7.77 11.08 -19.62
C GLN A 346 8.78 11.79 -18.73
N MET A 347 8.33 12.63 -17.80
CA MET A 347 9.21 13.28 -16.83
C MET A 347 9.95 12.25 -15.96
N ARG A 348 9.25 11.21 -15.48
CA ARG A 348 9.89 10.11 -14.72
C ARG A 348 10.87 9.33 -15.57
N GLU A 349 10.57 9.06 -16.82
CA GLU A 349 11.49 8.39 -17.75
C GLU A 349 12.77 9.19 -18.00
N MET A 350 12.65 10.53 -18.09
CA MET A 350 13.81 11.41 -18.28
C MET A 350 14.65 11.56 -17.01
N THR A 351 14.02 11.51 -15.83
CA THR A 351 14.73 11.73 -14.55
C THR A 351 15.20 10.45 -13.86
N LEU A 352 14.44 9.36 -13.97
CA LEU A 352 14.69 8.09 -13.30
C LEU A 352 14.93 6.93 -14.27
N GLY A 353 14.38 7.01 -15.48
CA GLY A 353 14.39 5.92 -16.46
C GLY A 353 15.72 5.71 -17.16
N PRO A 354 15.78 4.79 -18.15
CA PRO A 354 17.01 4.46 -18.87
C PRO A 354 17.63 5.63 -19.64
N LYS A 355 16.83 6.66 -19.94
CA LYS A 355 17.27 7.89 -20.65
C LYS A 355 17.83 8.96 -19.70
N SER A 356 17.75 8.75 -18.39
CA SER A 356 18.31 9.68 -17.40
C SER A 356 19.84 9.66 -17.40
N PRO A 357 20.49 10.73 -16.92
CA PRO A 357 21.94 10.74 -16.77
C PRO A 357 22.43 9.52 -15.96
N GLY A 358 23.36 8.74 -16.51
CA GLY A 358 23.85 7.50 -15.89
C GLY A 358 23.01 6.25 -16.14
N GLY A 359 21.99 6.31 -17.03
CA GLY A 359 21.21 5.15 -17.46
C GLY A 359 20.16 4.65 -16.47
N GLY A 360 19.87 5.43 -15.44
CA GLY A 360 18.89 5.16 -14.38
C GLY A 360 19.21 5.88 -13.09
N SER A 361 18.20 6.11 -12.28
CA SER A 361 18.29 6.65 -10.92
C SER A 361 17.36 5.90 -9.98
N LEU A 362 17.39 6.19 -8.69
CA LEU A 362 16.48 5.56 -7.72
C LEU A 362 15.21 6.40 -7.55
N LEU A 363 14.06 5.73 -7.58
CA LEU A 363 12.87 6.25 -6.93
C LEU A 363 13.01 6.02 -5.43
N LYS A 364 12.98 7.08 -4.65
CA LYS A 364 13.10 6.97 -3.19
C LYS A 364 11.84 6.39 -2.56
N GLY A 365 12.00 5.46 -1.62
CA GLY A 365 10.89 4.86 -0.89
C GLY A 365 10.01 5.88 -0.17
N GLN A 366 10.61 6.98 0.29
CA GLN A 366 9.89 8.08 0.92
C GLN A 366 8.91 8.79 -0.03
N GLU A 367 9.23 8.92 -1.33
CA GLU A 367 8.29 9.49 -2.32
C GLU A 367 7.02 8.63 -2.44
N LEU A 368 7.20 7.31 -2.48
CA LEU A 368 6.08 6.37 -2.52
C LEU A 368 5.27 6.40 -1.23
N ALA A 369 5.92 6.36 -0.06
CA ALA A 369 5.27 6.43 1.24
C ALA A 369 4.46 7.73 1.40
N THR A 370 5.03 8.86 0.95
CA THR A 370 4.34 10.15 0.93
C THR A 370 3.11 10.10 0.02
N THR A 371 3.25 9.57 -1.20
CA THR A 371 2.13 9.43 -2.14
C THR A 371 1.00 8.61 -1.52
N PHE A 372 1.28 7.43 -0.95
CA PHE A 372 0.27 6.59 -0.31
C PHE A 372 -0.37 7.25 0.92
N SER A 373 0.39 7.99 1.71
CA SER A 373 -0.14 8.73 2.87
C SER A 373 -1.13 9.82 2.46
N PHE A 374 -0.87 10.52 1.35
CA PHE A 374 -1.77 11.54 0.82
C PHE A 374 -3.05 10.98 0.16
N LEU A 375 -3.11 9.69 -0.17
CA LEU A 375 -4.37 9.08 -0.60
C LEU A 375 -5.41 9.02 0.54
N ARG A 376 -4.97 9.00 1.80
CA ARG A 376 -5.82 9.00 2.99
C ARG A 376 -5.28 9.94 4.07
N PRO A 377 -5.22 11.26 3.82
CA PRO A 377 -4.49 12.21 4.66
C PRO A 377 -5.04 12.31 6.08
N ASN A 378 -6.34 12.19 6.29
CA ASN A 378 -6.93 12.20 7.63
C ASN A 378 -6.48 11.01 8.49
N ASP A 379 -6.34 9.84 7.87
CA ASP A 379 -5.97 8.62 8.59
C ASP A 379 -4.46 8.49 8.80
N LEU A 380 -3.66 8.95 7.83
CA LEU A 380 -2.22 8.69 7.77
C LEU A 380 -1.34 9.93 8.01
N VAL A 381 -1.93 11.13 8.02
CA VAL A 381 -1.19 12.39 8.25
C VAL A 381 -1.84 13.21 9.36
N TRP A 382 -3.04 13.76 9.14
CA TRP A 382 -3.63 14.75 10.03
C TRP A 382 -3.95 14.21 11.42
N ASN A 383 -4.38 12.96 11.53
CA ASN A 383 -4.61 12.33 12.82
C ASN A 383 -3.34 12.31 13.70
N TYR A 384 -2.17 12.06 13.08
CA TYR A 384 -0.88 12.06 13.78
C TYR A 384 -0.35 13.46 14.02
N VAL A 385 -0.55 14.40 13.09
CA VAL A 385 -0.24 15.82 13.32
C VAL A 385 -0.97 16.33 14.57
N VAL A 386 -2.26 16.04 14.70
CA VAL A 386 -3.04 16.43 15.88
C VAL A 386 -2.54 15.74 17.15
N GLY A 387 -2.37 14.41 17.13
CA GLY A 387 -1.89 13.65 18.29
C GLY A 387 -0.47 14.04 18.71
N ASN A 388 0.47 13.94 17.75
CA ASN A 388 1.89 14.09 18.05
C ASN A 388 2.28 15.54 18.29
N TYR A 389 1.83 16.49 17.43
CA TYR A 389 2.36 17.85 17.46
C TYR A 389 1.49 18.81 18.27
N LEU A 390 0.16 18.66 18.23
CA LEU A 390 -0.72 19.57 18.99
C LEU A 390 -0.94 19.09 20.42
N LYS A 391 -1.00 17.77 20.64
CA LYS A 391 -1.27 17.18 21.95
C LYS A 391 -0.01 16.64 22.65
N GLY A 392 1.14 16.55 21.95
CA GLY A 392 2.38 15.99 22.47
C GLY A 392 2.30 14.50 22.81
N GLU A 393 1.43 13.75 22.12
CA GLU A 393 1.22 12.33 22.35
C GLU A 393 2.24 11.50 21.54
N THR A 394 2.62 10.35 22.08
CA THR A 394 3.33 9.33 21.33
C THR A 394 2.31 8.34 20.81
N PRO A 395 2.25 8.05 19.49
CA PRO A 395 1.30 7.10 18.95
C PRO A 395 1.55 5.70 19.55
N PRO A 396 0.47 4.92 19.80
CA PRO A 396 0.63 3.58 20.35
C PRO A 396 1.36 2.66 19.37
N PRO A 397 2.10 1.65 19.88
CA PRO A 397 2.77 0.67 19.02
C PRO A 397 1.77 -0.10 18.17
N PHE A 398 2.00 -0.12 16.85
CA PHE A 398 1.20 -0.88 15.90
C PHE A 398 2.08 -1.44 14.79
N ASP A 399 2.22 -2.76 14.72
CA ASP A 399 3.13 -3.49 13.84
C ASP A 399 2.92 -3.20 12.35
N LEU A 400 1.67 -3.05 11.93
CA LEU A 400 1.32 -2.74 10.55
C LEU A 400 1.78 -1.34 10.12
N LEU A 401 1.70 -0.35 11.02
CA LEU A 401 2.19 1.00 10.75
C LEU A 401 3.71 1.08 10.82
N TYR A 402 4.35 0.28 11.67
CA TYR A 402 5.80 0.12 11.67
C TYR A 402 6.29 -0.40 10.30
N TRP A 403 5.63 -1.43 9.76
CA TRP A 403 5.92 -1.91 8.42
C TRP A 403 5.65 -0.83 7.35
N ASN A 404 4.57 -0.05 7.48
CA ASN A 404 4.21 0.99 6.51
C ASN A 404 5.28 2.08 6.39
N SER A 405 5.98 2.40 7.49
CA SER A 405 7.09 3.35 7.48
C SER A 405 8.40 2.77 6.91
N ASP A 406 8.48 1.46 6.69
CA ASP A 406 9.68 0.74 6.22
C ASP A 406 9.67 0.53 4.70
N GLY A 407 9.46 1.60 3.95
CA GLY A 407 9.46 1.59 2.48
C GLY A 407 10.81 1.26 1.88
N THR A 408 10.82 0.84 0.61
CA THR A 408 12.03 0.53 -0.14
C THR A 408 12.20 1.47 -1.34
N ASN A 409 13.46 1.74 -1.72
CA ASN A 409 13.76 2.39 -2.98
C ASN A 409 13.51 1.43 -4.15
N LEU A 410 13.25 1.97 -5.33
CA LEU A 410 13.13 1.19 -6.56
C LEU A 410 14.11 1.68 -7.64
N PRO A 411 14.64 0.78 -8.48
CA PRO A 411 15.33 1.19 -9.69
C PRO A 411 14.38 1.95 -10.62
N GLY A 412 14.79 3.14 -11.07
CA GLY A 412 13.96 3.98 -11.92
C GLY A 412 13.54 3.32 -13.24
N PRO A 413 14.43 2.61 -13.97
CA PRO A 413 14.03 1.91 -15.19
C PRO A 413 12.93 0.87 -14.98
N MET A 414 13.00 0.10 -13.88
CA MET A 414 11.96 -0.86 -13.50
C MET A 414 10.62 -0.14 -13.23
N TYR A 415 10.65 0.94 -12.45
CA TYR A 415 9.49 1.73 -12.09
C TYR A 415 8.85 2.40 -13.31
N CYS A 416 9.65 3.02 -14.19
CA CYS A 416 9.14 3.67 -15.41
C CYS A 416 8.47 2.67 -16.36
N TRP A 417 9.06 1.47 -16.54
CA TRP A 417 8.44 0.42 -17.32
C TRP A 417 7.07 0.03 -16.74
N TYR A 418 7.02 -0.16 -15.42
CA TYR A 418 5.79 -0.50 -14.71
C TYR A 418 4.72 0.58 -14.89
N LEU A 419 5.04 1.86 -14.64
CA LEU A 419 4.09 2.94 -14.84
C LEU A 419 3.52 2.99 -16.25
N ARG A 420 4.39 2.94 -17.28
CA ARG A 420 3.96 3.07 -18.67
C ARG A 420 3.11 1.89 -19.13
N ASN A 421 3.58 0.65 -18.89
CA ASN A 421 2.95 -0.54 -19.46
C ASN A 421 1.76 -1.06 -18.65
N THR A 422 1.53 -0.51 -17.45
CA THR A 422 0.39 -0.85 -16.61
C THR A 422 -0.55 0.35 -16.47
N TYR A 423 -0.28 1.29 -15.59
CA TYR A 423 -1.18 2.41 -15.27
C TYR A 423 -1.49 3.32 -16.46
N LEU A 424 -0.49 3.68 -17.27
CA LEU A 424 -0.70 4.65 -18.36
C LEU A 424 -1.36 4.01 -19.59
N GLU A 425 -0.77 2.94 -20.12
CA GLU A 425 -1.16 2.37 -21.40
C GLU A 425 -1.89 1.01 -21.27
N ASN A 426 -1.87 0.41 -20.10
CA ASN A 426 -2.45 -0.92 -19.81
C ASN A 426 -2.03 -2.00 -20.83
N ASN A 427 -0.78 -1.92 -21.32
CA ASN A 427 -0.25 -2.81 -22.35
C ASN A 427 -0.12 -4.26 -21.88
N LEU A 428 0.15 -4.46 -20.57
CA LEU A 428 0.42 -5.78 -19.99
C LEU A 428 -0.77 -6.75 -20.20
N VAL A 429 -2.00 -6.26 -20.16
CA VAL A 429 -3.20 -7.09 -20.32
C VAL A 429 -3.49 -7.43 -21.80
N VAL A 430 -2.90 -6.68 -22.74
CA VAL A 430 -3.15 -6.86 -24.17
C VAL A 430 -2.25 -7.96 -24.73
N PRO A 431 -2.79 -9.08 -25.23
CA PRO A 431 -2.01 -10.21 -25.70
C PRO A 431 -0.93 -9.82 -26.73
N GLY A 432 0.33 -10.15 -26.44
CA GLY A 432 1.46 -9.92 -27.32
C GLY A 432 1.86 -8.44 -27.52
N LYS A 433 1.29 -7.50 -26.77
CA LYS A 433 1.60 -6.07 -26.87
C LYS A 433 2.97 -5.74 -26.30
N VAL A 434 3.36 -6.36 -25.19
CA VAL A 434 4.67 -6.18 -24.56
C VAL A 434 5.55 -7.41 -24.75
N THR A 435 6.86 -7.16 -24.86
CA THR A 435 7.89 -8.20 -24.81
C THR A 435 8.61 -8.10 -23.48
N VAL A 436 8.73 -9.19 -22.74
CA VAL A 436 9.45 -9.28 -21.46
C VAL A 436 10.35 -10.52 -21.49
N CYS A 437 11.60 -10.36 -21.14
CA CYS A 437 12.62 -11.43 -21.16
C CYS A 437 12.69 -12.16 -22.52
N GLY A 438 12.53 -11.41 -23.62
CA GLY A 438 12.55 -11.91 -24.99
C GLY A 438 11.24 -12.56 -25.47
N GLU A 439 10.24 -12.71 -24.61
CA GLU A 439 8.95 -13.35 -24.93
C GLU A 439 7.80 -12.32 -25.10
N ARG A 440 6.94 -12.55 -26.07
CA ARG A 440 5.70 -11.75 -26.21
C ARG A 440 4.67 -12.23 -25.18
N ILE A 441 4.26 -11.34 -24.30
CA ILE A 441 3.43 -11.68 -23.14
C ILE A 441 1.95 -11.78 -23.52
N ASP A 442 1.33 -12.86 -23.05
CA ASP A 442 -0.11 -13.05 -23.04
C ASP A 442 -0.51 -13.69 -21.70
N LEU A 443 -1.07 -12.88 -20.79
CA LEU A 443 -1.56 -13.35 -19.49
C LEU A 443 -2.67 -14.41 -19.65
N GLY A 444 -3.40 -14.39 -20.77
CA GLY A 444 -4.40 -15.39 -21.10
C GLY A 444 -3.83 -16.80 -21.36
N GLN A 445 -2.50 -16.96 -21.47
CA GLN A 445 -1.88 -18.29 -21.54
C GLN A 445 -1.67 -18.95 -20.18
N ILE A 446 -1.89 -18.21 -19.08
CA ILE A 446 -1.83 -18.75 -17.73
C ILE A 446 -3.12 -19.56 -17.48
N ASP A 447 -3.01 -20.89 -17.55
CA ASP A 447 -4.10 -21.82 -17.29
C ASP A 447 -4.06 -22.43 -15.87
N THR A 448 -3.14 -21.95 -15.05
CA THR A 448 -2.98 -22.35 -13.65
C THR A 448 -4.24 -21.99 -12.84
N PRO A 449 -4.77 -22.90 -11.99
CA PRO A 449 -5.84 -22.58 -11.06
C PRO A 449 -5.48 -21.36 -10.19
N ALA A 450 -6.39 -20.38 -10.11
CA ALA A 450 -6.11 -19.12 -9.43
C ALA A 450 -7.09 -18.84 -8.28
N TYR A 451 -6.56 -18.39 -7.15
CA TYR A 451 -7.31 -17.80 -6.05
C TYR A 451 -7.04 -16.29 -6.05
N ILE A 452 -8.07 -15.49 -6.28
CA ILE A 452 -7.96 -14.04 -6.32
C ILE A 452 -8.69 -13.47 -5.13
N TYR A 453 -7.95 -12.78 -4.28
CA TYR A 453 -8.47 -12.06 -3.13
C TYR A 453 -8.42 -10.55 -3.40
N ALA A 454 -9.52 -9.87 -3.11
CA ALA A 454 -9.59 -8.41 -3.10
C ALA A 454 -10.16 -7.91 -1.76
N SER A 455 -9.88 -6.67 -1.42
CA SER A 455 -10.41 -6.00 -0.24
C SER A 455 -11.46 -4.97 -0.64
N ARG A 456 -12.62 -4.98 0.01
CA ARG A 456 -13.79 -4.17 -0.37
C ARG A 456 -13.56 -2.67 -0.28
N GLU A 457 -12.77 -2.24 0.70
CA GLU A 457 -12.48 -0.84 1.00
C GLU A 457 -11.06 -0.45 0.53
N ASP A 458 -10.55 -1.21 -0.44
CA ASP A 458 -9.22 -0.96 -1.01
C ASP A 458 -9.26 0.28 -1.93
N HIS A 459 -8.43 1.27 -1.59
CA HIS A 459 -8.32 2.52 -2.34
C HIS A 459 -7.10 2.53 -3.27
N ILE A 460 -6.23 1.51 -3.20
CA ILE A 460 -5.03 1.34 -4.03
C ILE A 460 -5.32 0.38 -5.18
N VAL A 461 -5.95 -0.74 -4.87
CA VAL A 461 -6.40 -1.76 -5.82
C VAL A 461 -7.91 -1.93 -5.68
N PRO A 462 -8.73 -1.14 -6.39
CA PRO A 462 -10.18 -1.29 -6.35
C PRO A 462 -10.58 -2.74 -6.59
N TRP A 463 -11.52 -3.24 -5.78
CA TRP A 463 -11.87 -4.65 -5.81
C TRP A 463 -12.49 -5.09 -7.15
N ASP A 464 -13.17 -4.21 -7.85
CA ASP A 464 -13.69 -4.42 -9.20
C ASP A 464 -12.56 -4.50 -10.24
N GLY A 465 -11.48 -3.70 -10.07
CA GLY A 465 -10.24 -3.83 -10.84
C GLY A 465 -9.58 -5.19 -10.61
N ALA A 466 -9.41 -5.61 -9.34
CA ALA A 466 -8.88 -6.94 -9.02
C ALA A 466 -9.80 -8.07 -9.53
N TYR A 467 -11.11 -7.87 -9.54
CA TYR A 467 -12.06 -8.83 -10.10
C TYR A 467 -11.84 -9.09 -11.60
N ARG A 468 -11.41 -8.07 -12.36
CA ARG A 468 -11.11 -8.21 -13.80
C ARG A 468 -10.05 -9.27 -14.09
N ASN A 469 -9.17 -9.57 -13.14
CA ASN A 469 -8.20 -10.66 -13.28
C ASN A 469 -8.88 -12.01 -13.58
N THR A 470 -10.14 -12.20 -13.14
CA THR A 470 -10.93 -13.40 -13.45
C THR A 470 -11.29 -13.53 -14.94
N GLN A 471 -11.26 -12.42 -15.67
CA GLN A 471 -11.55 -12.37 -17.11
C GLN A 471 -10.25 -12.48 -17.95
N VAL A 472 -9.11 -12.17 -17.34
CA VAL A 472 -7.78 -12.22 -17.98
C VAL A 472 -7.22 -13.64 -17.94
N LEU A 473 -7.32 -14.33 -16.80
CA LEU A 473 -6.75 -15.66 -16.59
C LEU A 473 -7.67 -16.76 -17.12
N LYS A 474 -7.09 -17.76 -17.81
CA LYS A 474 -7.85 -18.90 -18.34
C LYS A 474 -8.02 -20.06 -17.36
N GLY A 475 -7.20 -20.13 -16.32
CA GLY A 475 -7.29 -21.13 -15.29
C GLY A 475 -8.62 -21.07 -14.51
N LYS A 476 -9.00 -22.18 -13.87
CA LYS A 476 -10.15 -22.17 -12.97
C LYS A 476 -9.92 -21.18 -11.83
N THR A 477 -10.73 -20.13 -11.78
CA THR A 477 -10.56 -19.03 -10.84
C THR A 477 -11.57 -19.09 -9.70
N ARG A 478 -11.11 -18.89 -8.46
CA ARG A 478 -11.91 -18.60 -7.28
C ARG A 478 -11.68 -17.15 -6.87
N PHE A 479 -12.74 -16.34 -6.88
CA PHE A 479 -12.67 -14.95 -6.39
C PHE A 479 -13.28 -14.85 -4.99
N VAL A 480 -12.59 -14.14 -4.10
CA VAL A 480 -13.00 -13.88 -2.71
C VAL A 480 -12.81 -12.41 -2.40
N LEU A 481 -13.86 -11.78 -1.87
CA LEU A 481 -13.82 -10.38 -1.45
C LEU A 481 -13.79 -10.30 0.07
N GLY A 482 -12.76 -9.70 0.66
CA GLY A 482 -12.67 -9.47 2.10
C GLY A 482 -13.13 -8.07 2.50
N ALA A 483 -13.57 -7.91 3.73
CA ALA A 483 -13.83 -6.60 4.32
C ALA A 483 -12.51 -5.85 4.61
N SER A 484 -12.59 -4.51 4.73
CA SER A 484 -11.47 -3.62 5.05
C SER A 484 -10.60 -3.23 3.85
N GLY A 485 -9.49 -2.51 4.12
CA GLY A 485 -8.63 -1.91 3.09
C GLY A 485 -7.50 -2.81 2.62
N HIS A 486 -6.62 -2.26 1.78
CA HIS A 486 -5.56 -2.95 1.04
C HIS A 486 -4.73 -3.92 1.88
N ILE A 487 -4.14 -3.43 2.94
CA ILE A 487 -3.28 -4.24 3.83
C ILE A 487 -4.11 -4.91 4.93
N ALA A 488 -4.94 -4.11 5.61
CA ALA A 488 -5.70 -4.60 6.76
C ALA A 488 -6.70 -5.73 6.37
N GLY A 489 -7.23 -5.72 5.14
CA GLY A 489 -8.06 -6.82 4.64
C GLY A 489 -7.28 -8.11 4.43
N VAL A 490 -6.07 -8.01 3.88
CA VAL A 490 -5.17 -9.16 3.67
C VAL A 490 -4.73 -9.75 5.00
N ILE A 491 -4.27 -8.91 5.94
CA ILE A 491 -3.82 -9.35 7.27
C ILE A 491 -5.00 -9.45 8.24
N ASN A 492 -5.73 -10.54 8.11
CA ASN A 492 -6.91 -10.84 8.92
C ASN A 492 -6.86 -12.25 9.51
N PRO A 493 -6.04 -12.48 10.55
CA PRO A 493 -5.85 -13.82 11.13
C PRO A 493 -7.15 -14.38 11.72
N PRO A 494 -7.43 -15.70 11.56
CA PRO A 494 -8.65 -16.35 12.07
C PRO A 494 -8.85 -16.19 13.58
N ALA A 495 -7.77 -16.18 14.35
CA ALA A 495 -7.83 -16.08 15.82
C ALA A 495 -8.49 -14.79 16.32
N LYS A 496 -8.49 -13.71 15.53
CA LYS A 496 -9.15 -12.45 15.91
C LYS A 496 -10.67 -12.49 15.81
N GLY A 497 -11.24 -13.44 15.05
CA GLY A 497 -12.71 -13.58 14.87
C GLY A 497 -13.40 -12.33 14.37
N LYS A 498 -12.68 -11.44 13.67
CA LYS A 498 -13.18 -10.14 13.20
C LYS A 498 -13.39 -10.14 11.70
N ARG A 499 -14.20 -9.16 11.21
CA ARG A 499 -14.50 -8.92 9.81
C ARG A 499 -15.30 -10.06 9.18
N SER A 500 -15.48 -9.96 7.87
CA SER A 500 -16.17 -10.95 7.05
C SER A 500 -15.55 -10.98 5.65
N HIS A 501 -15.94 -11.98 4.87
CA HIS A 501 -15.58 -12.10 3.47
C HIS A 501 -16.75 -12.68 2.67
N TRP A 502 -16.78 -12.41 1.37
CA TRP A 502 -17.83 -12.85 0.45
C TRP A 502 -17.28 -13.84 -0.54
N ILE A 503 -18.06 -14.88 -0.77
CA ILE A 503 -17.76 -15.96 -1.73
C ILE A 503 -18.95 -16.11 -2.67
N GLY A 504 -18.70 -16.04 -3.96
CA GLY A 504 -19.68 -16.35 -4.99
C GLY A 504 -19.78 -17.85 -5.30
N ALA A 505 -20.84 -18.26 -6.01
CA ALA A 505 -20.95 -19.62 -6.53
C ALA A 505 -19.83 -19.87 -7.55
N ASN A 506 -19.10 -20.98 -7.41
CA ASN A 506 -17.94 -21.34 -8.24
C ASN A 506 -18.26 -21.71 -9.70
N THR A 507 -19.52 -21.63 -10.13
CA THR A 507 -19.96 -22.18 -11.41
C THR A 507 -19.89 -21.22 -12.59
N SER A 508 -19.94 -19.91 -12.34
CA SER A 508 -19.67 -18.88 -13.36
C SER A 508 -19.25 -17.58 -12.69
N LEU A 509 -18.22 -16.95 -13.23
CA LEU A 509 -17.80 -15.61 -12.84
C LEU A 509 -18.36 -14.63 -13.89
N PRO A 510 -19.41 -13.84 -13.57
CA PRO A 510 -19.96 -12.86 -14.51
C PRO A 510 -18.90 -11.83 -14.88
N THR A 511 -19.08 -11.15 -16.01
CA THR A 511 -18.15 -10.10 -16.46
C THR A 511 -18.18 -8.88 -15.50
N ASP A 512 -19.38 -8.54 -15.00
CA ASP A 512 -19.54 -7.44 -14.05
C ASP A 512 -19.28 -7.91 -12.60
N ALA A 513 -18.38 -7.23 -11.93
CA ALA A 513 -18.05 -7.47 -10.53
C ALA A 513 -19.26 -7.26 -9.59
N LYS A 514 -20.14 -6.29 -9.90
CA LYS A 514 -21.34 -6.01 -9.11
C LYS A 514 -22.35 -7.15 -9.18
N ASP A 515 -22.49 -7.77 -10.36
CA ASP A 515 -23.34 -8.95 -10.55
C ASP A 515 -22.82 -10.16 -9.76
N TRP A 516 -21.50 -10.31 -9.68
CA TRP A 516 -20.88 -11.31 -8.82
C TRP A 516 -21.18 -11.02 -7.34
N PHE A 517 -20.97 -9.77 -6.90
CA PHE A 517 -21.19 -9.39 -5.50
C PHE A 517 -22.65 -9.58 -5.08
N ALA A 518 -23.62 -9.21 -5.92
CA ALA A 518 -25.06 -9.37 -5.65
C ALA A 518 -25.47 -10.83 -5.41
N LYS A 519 -24.72 -11.79 -5.98
CA LYS A 519 -24.96 -13.23 -5.85
C LYS A 519 -24.04 -13.92 -4.85
N SER A 520 -23.09 -13.18 -4.27
CA SER A 520 -22.15 -13.72 -3.28
C SER A 520 -22.81 -13.83 -1.89
N LYS A 521 -22.26 -14.73 -1.07
CA LYS A 521 -22.68 -14.91 0.33
C LYS A 521 -21.61 -14.39 1.26
N GLU A 522 -22.01 -13.65 2.29
CA GLU A 522 -21.15 -13.22 3.36
C GLU A 522 -20.86 -14.36 4.33
N HIS A 523 -19.60 -14.49 4.70
CA HIS A 523 -19.10 -15.41 5.69
C HIS A 523 -18.39 -14.63 6.79
N PRO A 524 -18.73 -14.83 8.07
CA PRO A 524 -18.05 -14.15 9.16
C PRO A 524 -16.62 -14.66 9.32
N GLY A 525 -15.71 -13.78 9.74
CA GLY A 525 -14.32 -14.10 10.07
C GLY A 525 -13.37 -14.02 8.89
N SER A 526 -12.22 -14.65 9.07
CA SER A 526 -11.07 -14.55 8.18
C SER A 526 -11.25 -15.34 6.87
N TRP A 527 -10.82 -14.77 5.77
CA TRP A 527 -10.70 -15.44 4.47
C TRP A 527 -9.55 -16.48 4.44
N TRP A 528 -8.60 -16.42 5.38
CA TRP A 528 -7.46 -17.36 5.42
C TRP A 528 -7.90 -18.81 5.52
N THR A 529 -8.99 -19.09 6.20
CA THR A 529 -9.52 -20.46 6.35
C THR A 529 -10.05 -21.03 5.03
N ASP A 530 -10.73 -20.21 4.25
CA ASP A 530 -11.20 -20.57 2.91
C ASP A 530 -10.02 -20.77 1.95
N TRP A 531 -9.05 -19.85 1.99
CA TRP A 531 -7.83 -19.96 1.19
C TRP A 531 -7.01 -21.20 1.54
N ALA A 532 -6.83 -21.50 2.83
CA ALA A 532 -6.08 -22.68 3.26
C ALA A 532 -6.72 -23.99 2.76
N ALA A 533 -8.05 -24.10 2.83
CA ALA A 533 -8.78 -25.25 2.29
C ALA A 533 -8.62 -25.37 0.77
N TRP A 534 -8.69 -24.25 0.05
CA TRP A 534 -8.46 -24.22 -1.39
C TRP A 534 -7.00 -24.59 -1.74
N LEU A 535 -6.02 -24.01 -1.05
CA LEU A 535 -4.60 -24.28 -1.27
C LEU A 535 -4.26 -25.75 -1.02
N GLN A 536 -4.82 -26.35 0.01
CA GLN A 536 -4.64 -27.77 0.31
C GLN A 536 -5.03 -28.68 -0.86
N SER A 537 -6.07 -28.34 -1.62
CA SER A 537 -6.50 -29.12 -2.79
C SER A 537 -5.46 -29.13 -3.93
N HIS A 538 -4.51 -28.20 -3.92
CA HIS A 538 -3.41 -28.08 -4.90
C HIS A 538 -2.05 -28.51 -4.34
N ALA A 539 -1.96 -28.86 -3.05
CA ALA A 539 -0.70 -29.09 -2.36
C ALA A 539 -0.08 -30.47 -2.59
N GLY A 540 -0.81 -31.40 -3.17
CA GLY A 540 -0.38 -32.77 -3.39
C GLY A 540 -0.43 -33.62 -2.12
N LYS A 541 0.30 -34.72 -2.08
CA LYS A 541 0.33 -35.64 -0.91
C LYS A 541 1.23 -35.09 0.20
N GLN A 542 1.04 -35.59 1.41
CA GLN A 542 1.94 -35.32 2.52
C GLN A 542 3.19 -36.20 2.46
N ILE A 543 4.35 -35.58 2.70
CA ILE A 543 5.66 -36.22 2.79
C ILE A 543 6.31 -35.86 4.14
N ALA A 544 7.38 -36.56 4.53
CA ALA A 544 8.12 -36.16 5.73
C ALA A 544 8.68 -34.76 5.60
N ALA A 545 8.60 -33.96 6.64
CA ALA A 545 9.17 -32.62 6.67
C ALA A 545 10.70 -32.67 6.48
N PRO A 546 11.31 -31.71 5.76
CA PRO A 546 12.75 -31.62 5.65
C PRO A 546 13.38 -31.40 7.05
N LYS A 547 14.50 -32.07 7.31
CA LYS A 547 15.20 -31.96 8.61
C LYS A 547 15.99 -30.65 8.75
N ALA A 548 16.35 -30.02 7.64
CA ALA A 548 17.07 -28.75 7.58
C ALA A 548 16.64 -27.97 6.35
N PRO A 549 16.76 -26.63 6.37
CA PRO A 549 16.52 -25.78 5.21
C PRO A 549 17.57 -26.03 4.09
N GLY A 550 17.15 -25.76 2.86
CA GLY A 550 18.00 -25.91 1.67
C GLY A 550 18.22 -27.36 1.23
N ASN A 551 19.28 -27.56 0.50
CA ASN A 551 19.76 -28.87 0.03
C ASN A 551 21.30 -28.89 -0.10
N LYS A 552 21.86 -29.90 -0.75
CA LYS A 552 23.33 -30.00 -0.94
C LYS A 552 23.92 -28.84 -1.74
N GLN A 553 23.17 -28.27 -2.70
CA GLN A 553 23.61 -27.18 -3.57
C GLN A 553 23.28 -25.81 -2.96
N HIS A 554 22.14 -25.70 -2.32
CA HIS A 554 21.63 -24.46 -1.70
C HIS A 554 21.64 -24.62 -0.18
N LYS A 555 22.79 -24.32 0.42
CA LYS A 555 22.99 -24.41 1.87
C LYS A 555 22.47 -23.17 2.56
N THR A 556 22.16 -23.28 3.84
CA THR A 556 21.89 -22.13 4.70
C THR A 556 23.03 -21.12 4.65
N ILE A 557 22.69 -19.86 4.36
CA ILE A 557 23.61 -18.72 4.36
C ILE A 557 23.58 -18.02 5.72
N GLU A 558 22.39 -17.70 6.19
CA GLU A 558 22.12 -17.06 7.49
C GLU A 558 20.71 -17.40 7.99
N ALA A 559 20.41 -17.07 9.25
CA ALA A 559 19.07 -17.25 9.81
C ALA A 559 18.07 -16.25 9.20
N ALA A 560 16.79 -16.65 9.09
CA ALA A 560 15.71 -15.72 8.80
C ALA A 560 15.62 -14.63 9.89
N PRO A 561 15.19 -13.42 9.55
CA PRO A 561 14.67 -12.97 8.26
C PRO A 561 15.74 -12.54 7.25
N GLY A 562 17.03 -12.73 7.54
CA GLY A 562 18.15 -12.31 6.72
C GLY A 562 18.51 -10.84 6.87
N ARG A 563 19.52 -10.39 6.10
CA ARG A 563 20.03 -9.02 6.20
C ARG A 563 19.39 -8.03 5.23
N TYR A 564 18.84 -8.49 4.08
CA TYR A 564 18.25 -7.58 3.10
C TYR A 564 17.07 -6.81 3.67
N VAL A 565 16.20 -7.49 4.40
CA VAL A 565 15.02 -6.86 5.03
C VAL A 565 15.36 -5.85 6.12
N LYS A 566 16.60 -5.86 6.63
CA LYS A 566 17.08 -4.91 7.66
C LYS A 566 17.71 -3.65 7.07
N GLN A 567 17.92 -3.60 5.75
CA GLN A 567 18.45 -2.44 5.07
C GLN A 567 17.37 -1.39 4.88
N LYS A 568 17.52 -0.26 5.56
CA LYS A 568 16.60 0.87 5.43
C LYS A 568 16.84 1.62 4.12
N ALA A 569 15.78 2.20 3.55
CA ALA A 569 15.90 3.15 2.44
C ALA A 569 16.63 4.41 2.92
N SER A 570 17.58 4.88 2.13
CA SER A 570 18.40 6.08 2.40
C SER A 570 18.05 7.20 1.40
#